data_a05084636c1da1c9afad22cf995edcb3
#
_entry.id   a05084636c1da1c9afad22cf995edcb3
#
_cell.length_a   1.000
_cell.length_b   1.000
_cell.length_c   1.000
_cell.angle_alpha   90.00
_cell.angle_beta   90.00
_cell.angle_gamma   90.00
#
_symmetry.space_group_name_H-M   'P 1'
#
loop_
_entity.id
_entity.type
_entity.pdbx_description
1 polymer ?
#
loop_
_entity_poly.entity_id
_entity_poly.type
_entity_poly.pdbx_seq_one_letter_code
_entity_poly.pdbx_strand_id
1 'polypeptide(L)'
;EANEHYSDRELDLVDTGDSSDHSLRESMLRTAFKAAYSLFDRIGFFINQYFEVGLTDTKVSFKNIWKEQLIDGNGQVYFTIPKPIMNTHSDNPLVKAMYWLQKDFYERKEINVTTPHAERIFQMRNDIEHNCLRTGTQSHNTSFTKYTTEGKIENNTFRLLKLARELIIYLCLAVNFDREKDKRASMEE
;
A
#
# COMPACT_ATOMS: atom_id res chain seq x y z
N GLU A 1 -19.37 24.80 -4.40
CA GLU A 1 -18.20 25.63 -4.03
C GLU A 1 -17.11 24.66 -3.64
N ALA A 2 -15.99 24.65 -4.39
CA ALA A 2 -14.85 23.81 -4.07
C ALA A 2 -14.29 24.27 -2.73
N ASN A 3 -13.95 23.30 -1.86
CA ASN A 3 -13.28 23.56 -0.58
C ASN A 3 -11.85 24.05 -0.84
N GLU A 4 -11.74 25.32 -1.26
CA GLU A 4 -10.46 25.96 -1.47
C GLU A 4 -9.80 26.22 -0.12
N HIS A 5 -8.52 25.83 0.03
CA HIS A 5 -7.78 26.07 1.24
C HIS A 5 -7.57 27.59 1.39
N TYR A 6 -7.68 28.12 2.62
CA TYR A 6 -7.59 29.55 2.86
C TYR A 6 -6.28 30.19 2.37
N SER A 7 -5.17 29.45 2.34
CA SER A 7 -3.88 29.94 1.83
C SER A 7 -3.78 29.98 0.30
N ASP A 8 -4.73 29.35 -0.39
CA ASP A 8 -4.78 29.34 -1.84
C ASP A 8 -5.73 30.45 -2.38
N ARG A 9 -6.44 31.12 -1.46
CA ARG A 9 -7.30 32.26 -1.82
C ARG A 9 -6.44 33.44 -2.28
N GLU A 10 -6.91 34.13 -3.30
CA GLU A 10 -6.26 35.33 -3.84
C GLU A 10 -4.93 35.05 -4.60
N LEU A 11 -4.57 33.78 -4.83
CA LEU A 11 -3.43 33.44 -5.64
C LEU A 11 -3.87 32.86 -7.00
N ASP A 12 -3.18 33.26 -8.05
CA ASP A 12 -3.29 32.59 -9.34
C ASP A 12 -2.36 31.36 -9.30
N LEU A 13 -2.96 30.21 -9.01
CA LEU A 13 -2.25 28.95 -8.80
C LEU A 13 -2.08 28.15 -10.10
N VAL A 14 -2.56 28.68 -11.21
CA VAL A 14 -2.50 28.03 -12.51
C VAL A 14 -1.23 28.45 -13.25
N ASP A 15 -0.40 27.49 -13.62
CA ASP A 15 0.69 27.72 -14.54
C ASP A 15 0.13 27.97 -15.94
N THR A 16 0.32 29.20 -16.46
CA THR A 16 -0.16 29.61 -17.77
C THR A 16 0.49 28.84 -18.93
N GLY A 17 1.65 28.22 -18.69
CA GLY A 17 2.38 27.45 -19.70
C GLY A 17 1.82 26.05 -19.91
N ASP A 18 1.30 25.41 -18.87
CA ASP A 18 0.83 24.02 -18.93
C ASP A 18 -0.53 23.76 -18.26
N SER A 19 -1.20 24.82 -17.78
CA SER A 19 -2.50 24.74 -17.11
C SER A 19 -2.51 23.79 -15.90
N SER A 20 -1.37 23.64 -15.22
CA SER A 20 -1.29 22.84 -13.99
C SER A 20 -1.63 23.68 -12.77
N ASP A 21 -2.35 23.06 -11.84
CA ASP A 21 -2.71 23.67 -10.57
C ASP A 21 -1.60 23.41 -9.54
N HIS A 22 -1.27 24.43 -8.75
CA HIS A 22 -0.25 24.38 -7.69
C HIS A 22 -0.85 24.82 -6.36
N SER A 23 -1.72 24.00 -5.78
CA SER A 23 -2.36 24.32 -4.51
C SER A 23 -1.68 23.66 -3.31
N LEU A 24 -1.77 24.30 -2.14
CA LEU A 24 -1.34 23.69 -0.88
C LEU A 24 -2.13 22.42 -0.60
N ARG A 25 -3.43 22.41 -0.90
CA ARG A 25 -4.30 21.24 -0.76
C ARG A 25 -3.78 20.06 -1.56
N GLU A 26 -3.40 20.27 -2.81
CA GLU A 26 -2.81 19.22 -3.65
C GLU A 26 -1.50 18.68 -3.06
N SER A 27 -0.62 19.57 -2.63
CA SER A 27 0.64 19.19 -1.99
C SER A 27 0.41 18.35 -0.72
N MET A 28 -0.58 18.70 0.09
CA MET A 28 -0.97 17.94 1.27
C MET A 28 -1.56 16.57 0.92
N LEU A 29 -2.40 16.48 -0.12
CA LEU A 29 -2.95 15.20 -0.59
C LEU A 29 -1.85 14.26 -1.09
N ARG A 30 -0.88 14.76 -1.85
CA ARG A 30 0.28 13.97 -2.30
C ARG A 30 1.11 13.48 -1.12
N THR A 31 1.33 14.35 -0.13
CA THR A 31 2.07 13.99 1.09
C THR A 31 1.33 12.92 1.89
N ALA A 32 0.02 13.07 2.06
CA ALA A 32 -0.83 12.08 2.73
C ALA A 32 -0.82 10.74 1.99
N PHE A 33 -0.88 10.76 0.65
CA PHE A 33 -0.78 9.54 -0.16
C PHE A 33 0.54 8.83 0.05
N LYS A 34 1.67 9.55 -0.04
CA LYS A 34 3.03 8.99 0.18
C LYS A 34 3.16 8.42 1.58
N ALA A 35 2.72 9.14 2.60
CA ALA A 35 2.78 8.68 3.97
C ALA A 35 1.96 7.40 4.20
N ALA A 36 0.74 7.37 3.69
CA ALA A 36 -0.12 6.19 3.77
C ALA A 36 0.47 4.99 3.02
N TYR A 37 1.06 5.21 1.83
CA TYR A 37 1.70 4.14 1.07
C TYR A 37 2.94 3.58 1.79
N SER A 38 3.80 4.47 2.32
CA SER A 38 5.00 4.06 3.06
C SER A 38 4.69 3.24 4.32
N LEU A 39 3.50 3.41 4.89
CA LEU A 39 3.06 2.64 6.04
C LEU A 39 2.96 1.14 5.74
N PHE A 40 2.56 0.76 4.54
CA PHE A 40 2.52 -0.66 4.13
C PHE A 40 3.91 -1.30 4.19
N ASP A 41 4.93 -0.61 3.70
CA ASP A 41 6.29 -1.13 3.75
C ASP A 41 6.82 -1.20 5.19
N ARG A 42 6.51 -0.21 6.03
CA ARG A 42 6.84 -0.26 7.47
C ARG A 42 6.19 -1.44 8.18
N ILE A 43 4.95 -1.75 7.84
CA ILE A 43 4.26 -2.95 8.35
C ILE A 43 4.94 -4.22 7.82
N GLY A 44 5.39 -4.23 6.56
CA GLY A 44 6.21 -5.31 6.02
C GLY A 44 7.48 -5.56 6.83
N PHE A 45 8.20 -4.50 7.22
CA PHE A 45 9.37 -4.61 8.12
C PHE A 45 9.00 -5.18 9.49
N PHE A 46 7.91 -4.70 10.09
CA PHE A 46 7.44 -5.25 11.35
C PHE A 46 7.12 -6.74 11.26
N ILE A 47 6.39 -7.16 10.22
CA ILE A 47 6.05 -8.56 9.95
C ILE A 47 7.32 -9.40 9.79
N ASN A 48 8.33 -8.89 9.06
CA ASN A 48 9.59 -9.58 8.85
C ASN A 48 10.29 -9.91 10.17
N GLN A 49 10.30 -8.96 11.10
CA GLN A 49 10.93 -9.13 12.41
C GLN A 49 10.07 -9.96 13.35
N TYR A 50 8.78 -9.66 13.45
CA TYR A 50 7.90 -10.28 14.43
C TYR A 50 7.62 -11.75 14.13
N PHE A 51 7.42 -12.08 12.84
CA PHE A 51 7.18 -13.47 12.39
C PHE A 51 8.45 -14.18 11.91
N GLU A 52 9.62 -13.57 12.11
CA GLU A 52 10.93 -14.16 11.78
C GLU A 52 11.04 -14.66 10.34
N VAL A 53 10.50 -13.91 9.38
CA VAL A 53 10.47 -14.33 7.96
C VAL A 53 11.86 -14.42 7.35
N GLY A 54 12.81 -13.58 7.82
CA GLY A 54 14.22 -13.67 7.45
C GLY A 54 14.58 -13.00 6.12
N LEU A 55 13.74 -12.11 5.60
CA LEU A 55 14.11 -11.32 4.42
C LEU A 55 15.16 -10.27 4.80
N THR A 56 16.12 -10.04 3.91
CA THR A 56 17.07 -8.92 4.03
C THR A 56 16.35 -7.58 3.84
N ASP A 57 16.82 -6.53 4.53
CA ASP A 57 16.18 -5.21 4.54
C ASP A 57 15.90 -4.66 3.14
N THR A 58 16.80 -4.90 2.18
CA THR A 58 16.64 -4.46 0.79
C THR A 58 15.53 -5.17 0.03
N LYS A 59 15.05 -6.31 0.52
CA LYS A 59 13.99 -7.12 -0.09
C LYS A 59 12.66 -7.00 0.63
N VAL A 60 12.67 -6.41 1.83
CA VAL A 60 11.45 -6.26 2.63
C VAL A 60 10.53 -5.23 1.99
N SER A 61 9.31 -5.64 1.75
CA SER A 61 8.17 -4.79 1.42
C SER A 61 6.89 -5.52 1.79
N PHE A 62 5.79 -4.81 1.96
CA PHE A 62 4.50 -5.46 2.24
C PHE A 62 4.08 -6.45 1.14
N LYS A 63 4.54 -6.26 -0.08
CA LYS A 63 4.33 -7.20 -1.19
C LYS A 63 5.14 -8.48 -1.06
N ASN A 64 6.42 -8.35 -0.71
CA ASN A 64 7.38 -9.46 -0.77
C ASN A 64 7.35 -10.34 0.46
N ILE A 65 6.95 -9.77 1.62
CA ILE A 65 6.93 -10.47 2.90
C ILE A 65 6.05 -11.74 2.90
N TRP A 66 5.12 -11.85 1.98
CA TRP A 66 4.21 -12.97 1.82
C TRP A 66 4.66 -14.01 0.79
N LYS A 67 5.87 -13.85 0.21
CA LYS A 67 6.33 -14.64 -0.93
C LYS A 67 7.69 -15.27 -0.65
N GLU A 68 7.69 -16.57 -0.48
CA GLU A 68 8.90 -17.41 -0.53
C GLU A 68 9.01 -18.02 -1.92
N GLN A 69 10.15 -17.80 -2.59
CA GLN A 69 10.42 -18.39 -3.90
C GLN A 69 10.96 -19.79 -3.70
N LEU A 70 10.31 -20.76 -4.32
CA LEU A 70 10.75 -22.14 -4.36
C LEU A 70 10.96 -22.59 -5.81
N ILE A 71 11.82 -23.58 -6.01
CA ILE A 71 12.09 -24.21 -7.30
C ILE A 71 11.65 -25.66 -7.19
N ASP A 72 10.79 -26.11 -8.08
CA ASP A 72 10.36 -27.51 -8.15
C ASP A 72 11.45 -28.41 -8.75
N GLY A 73 11.19 -29.74 -8.72
CA GLY A 73 12.10 -30.74 -9.28
C GLY A 73 12.35 -30.62 -10.79
N ASN A 74 11.55 -29.83 -11.50
CA ASN A 74 11.66 -29.56 -12.95
C ASN A 74 12.32 -28.21 -13.23
N GLY A 75 12.79 -27.49 -12.20
CA GLY A 75 13.42 -26.17 -12.35
C GLY A 75 12.41 -25.02 -12.51
N GLN A 76 11.11 -25.25 -12.32
CA GLN A 76 10.11 -24.19 -12.37
C GLN A 76 10.05 -23.42 -11.05
N VAL A 77 10.00 -22.10 -11.19
CA VAL A 77 9.88 -21.19 -10.03
C VAL A 77 8.42 -21.00 -9.66
N TYR A 78 8.10 -21.25 -8.40
CA TYR A 78 6.78 -20.94 -7.83
C TYR A 78 6.91 -20.17 -6.51
N PHE A 79 5.83 -19.53 -6.12
CA PHE A 79 5.78 -18.75 -4.88
C PHE A 79 4.81 -19.38 -3.90
N THR A 80 5.23 -19.42 -2.64
CA THR A 80 4.41 -19.85 -1.50
C THR A 80 4.48 -18.85 -0.38
N ILE A 81 3.62 -19.00 0.62
CA ILE A 81 3.72 -18.21 1.85
C ILE A 81 4.95 -18.71 2.63
N PRO A 82 5.78 -17.82 3.20
CA PRO A 82 6.96 -18.19 3.96
C PRO A 82 6.66 -19.17 5.10
N LYS A 83 7.53 -20.16 5.25
CA LYS A 83 7.37 -21.22 6.27
C LYS A 83 7.16 -20.70 7.69
N PRO A 84 7.87 -19.66 8.19
CA PRO A 84 7.61 -19.13 9.52
C PRO A 84 6.16 -18.70 9.72
N ILE A 85 5.57 -18.03 8.72
CA ILE A 85 4.16 -17.62 8.76
C ILE A 85 3.23 -18.84 8.70
N MET A 86 3.50 -19.78 7.78
CA MET A 86 2.68 -20.99 7.60
C MET A 86 2.68 -21.92 8.81
N ASN A 87 3.84 -22.14 9.42
CA ASN A 87 4.00 -23.14 10.48
C ASN A 87 3.57 -22.61 11.85
N THR A 88 3.88 -21.35 12.14
CA THR A 88 3.71 -20.79 13.50
C THR A 88 2.40 -20.01 13.64
N HIS A 89 1.96 -19.35 12.55
CA HIS A 89 0.83 -18.41 12.59
C HIS A 89 -0.33 -18.81 11.66
N SER A 90 -0.35 -20.06 11.18
CA SER A 90 -1.38 -20.55 10.24
C SER A 90 -2.80 -20.57 10.84
N ASP A 91 -2.91 -20.64 12.14
CA ASP A 91 -4.18 -20.60 12.88
C ASP A 91 -4.65 -19.18 13.22
N ASN A 92 -3.79 -18.16 13.02
CA ASN A 92 -4.15 -16.77 13.23
C ASN A 92 -4.97 -16.23 12.05
N PRO A 93 -6.29 -15.98 12.22
CA PRO A 93 -7.16 -15.53 11.13
C PRO A 93 -6.81 -14.14 10.63
N LEU A 94 -6.16 -13.32 11.46
CA LEU A 94 -5.82 -11.93 11.15
C LEU A 94 -4.55 -11.86 10.30
N VAL A 95 -3.62 -12.80 10.46
CA VAL A 95 -2.49 -12.99 9.55
C VAL A 95 -3.01 -13.37 8.15
N LYS A 96 -3.99 -14.26 8.08
CA LYS A 96 -4.65 -14.59 6.80
C LYS A 96 -5.35 -13.39 6.19
N ALA A 97 -6.03 -12.57 7.00
CA ALA A 97 -6.69 -11.34 6.51
C ALA A 97 -5.67 -10.35 5.92
N MET A 98 -4.52 -10.14 6.55
CA MET A 98 -3.43 -9.31 6.02
C MET A 98 -2.87 -9.87 4.70
N TYR A 99 -2.72 -11.18 4.59
CA TYR A 99 -2.31 -11.83 3.34
C TYR A 99 -3.30 -11.58 2.20
N TRP A 100 -4.60 -11.72 2.46
CA TRP A 100 -5.63 -11.44 1.46
C TRP A 100 -5.67 -9.97 1.06
N LEU A 101 -5.51 -9.05 2.01
CA LEU A 101 -5.40 -7.62 1.73
C LEU A 101 -4.20 -7.32 0.82
N GLN A 102 -3.04 -7.97 1.05
CA GLN A 102 -1.88 -7.85 0.17
C GLN A 102 -2.19 -8.38 -1.23
N LYS A 103 -2.87 -9.54 -1.31
CA LYS A 103 -3.25 -10.15 -2.59
C LYS A 103 -4.13 -9.23 -3.40
N ASP A 104 -5.19 -8.69 -2.78
CA ASP A 104 -6.09 -7.72 -3.41
C ASP A 104 -5.39 -6.44 -3.84
N PHE A 105 -4.34 -6.03 -3.12
CA PHE A 105 -3.62 -4.79 -3.38
C PHE A 105 -2.55 -4.91 -4.48
N TYR A 106 -1.91 -6.09 -4.66
CA TYR A 106 -0.77 -6.24 -5.55
C TYR A 106 -0.96 -7.24 -6.68
N GLU A 107 -1.89 -8.19 -6.62
CA GLU A 107 -2.06 -9.20 -7.65
C GLU A 107 -2.96 -8.71 -8.78
N ARG A 108 -2.35 -8.55 -9.97
CA ARG A 108 -2.99 -8.01 -11.17
C ARG A 108 -3.66 -9.07 -12.08
N LYS A 109 -3.39 -10.35 -11.87
CA LYS A 109 -3.66 -11.39 -12.88
C LYS A 109 -4.84 -12.31 -12.62
N GLU A 110 -5.38 -12.33 -11.45
CA GLU A 110 -6.58 -13.10 -11.20
C GLU A 110 -7.82 -12.25 -11.47
N ILE A 111 -8.26 -12.41 -12.64
CA ILE A 111 -9.10 -11.61 -13.54
C ILE A 111 -10.46 -11.17 -12.96
N ASN A 112 -10.92 -11.67 -11.83
CA ASN A 112 -12.28 -11.41 -11.37
C ASN A 112 -12.44 -10.98 -9.91
N VAL A 113 -11.38 -10.85 -9.15
CA VAL A 113 -11.47 -10.59 -7.69
C VAL A 113 -10.66 -9.35 -7.23
N THR A 114 -9.69 -8.89 -8.02
CA THR A 114 -8.94 -7.66 -7.67
C THR A 114 -9.83 -6.44 -7.80
N THR A 115 -9.90 -5.66 -6.74
CA THR A 115 -10.59 -4.37 -6.82
C THR A 115 -9.95 -3.53 -7.93
N PRO A 116 -10.73 -2.96 -8.87
CA PRO A 116 -10.21 -2.13 -9.97
C PRO A 116 -9.38 -0.93 -9.50
N HIS A 117 -9.31 -0.74 -8.19
CA HIS A 117 -8.67 0.38 -7.52
C HIS A 117 -7.22 0.10 -7.12
N ALA A 118 -6.83 -1.16 -6.90
CA ALA A 118 -5.46 -1.52 -6.54
C ALA A 118 -4.47 -1.11 -7.64
N GLU A 119 -4.81 -1.37 -8.88
CA GLU A 119 -4.01 -0.95 -10.02
C GLU A 119 -3.88 0.58 -10.11
N ARG A 120 -4.98 1.31 -9.87
CA ARG A 120 -4.97 2.78 -9.89
C ARG A 120 -4.10 3.38 -8.76
N ILE A 121 -4.15 2.81 -7.57
CA ILE A 121 -3.31 3.24 -6.44
C ILE A 121 -1.83 2.98 -6.77
N PHE A 122 -1.51 1.82 -7.33
CA PHE A 122 -0.14 1.48 -7.72
C PHE A 122 0.39 2.39 -8.85
N GLN A 123 -0.42 2.66 -9.88
CA GLN A 123 -0.06 3.60 -10.94
C GLN A 123 0.16 5.00 -10.39
N MET A 124 -0.74 5.48 -9.55
CA MET A 124 -0.61 6.80 -8.91
C MET A 124 0.64 6.90 -8.04
N ARG A 125 0.99 5.86 -7.30
CA ARG A 125 2.25 5.80 -6.53
C ARG A 125 3.45 5.98 -7.46
N ASN A 126 3.50 5.25 -8.56
CA ASN A 126 4.59 5.35 -9.52
C ASN A 126 4.65 6.74 -10.16
N ASP A 127 3.49 7.32 -10.47
CA ASP A 127 3.43 8.67 -11.05
C ASP A 127 3.87 9.75 -10.04
N ILE A 128 3.53 9.61 -8.77
CA ILE A 128 3.96 10.54 -7.71
C ILE A 128 5.45 10.41 -7.38
N GLU A 129 6.03 9.21 -7.44
CA GLU A 129 7.43 8.98 -7.05
C GLU A 129 8.43 9.07 -8.19
N HIS A 130 8.05 8.64 -9.38
CA HIS A 130 8.96 8.49 -10.51
C HIS A 130 8.66 9.43 -11.69
N ASN A 131 7.47 10.01 -11.72
CA ASN A 131 7.03 10.92 -12.77
C ASN A 131 6.67 12.27 -12.16
N CYS A 132 6.59 13.28 -13.03
CA CYS A 132 6.00 14.56 -12.65
C CYS A 132 4.48 14.42 -12.77
N LEU A 133 3.79 14.08 -11.69
CA LEU A 133 2.33 14.07 -11.65
C LEU A 133 1.84 15.50 -11.50
N ARG A 134 1.00 15.97 -12.41
CA ARG A 134 0.41 17.30 -12.39
C ARG A 134 -1.12 17.20 -12.34
N THR A 135 -1.75 18.12 -11.65
CA THR A 135 -3.21 18.30 -11.68
C THR A 135 -3.56 19.39 -12.67
N GLY A 136 -4.61 19.16 -13.43
CA GLY A 136 -5.08 20.13 -14.42
C GLY A 136 -6.09 19.52 -15.38
N THR A 137 -6.62 20.37 -16.27
CA THR A 137 -7.66 20.01 -17.25
C THR A 137 -7.09 19.49 -18.56
N GLN A 138 -5.80 19.70 -18.84
CA GLN A 138 -5.17 19.24 -20.09
C GLN A 138 -4.61 17.82 -19.95
N SER A 139 -4.79 17.02 -20.99
CA SER A 139 -4.51 15.59 -21.00
C SER A 139 -3.32 15.20 -21.89
N HIS A 140 -2.33 16.05 -22.05
CA HIS A 140 -1.13 15.70 -22.83
C HIS A 140 -0.10 14.97 -21.96
N ASN A 141 -0.33 13.68 -21.76
CA ASN A 141 0.65 12.82 -21.08
C ASN A 141 1.90 12.69 -21.96
N THR A 142 3.06 13.01 -21.37
CA THR A 142 4.36 12.69 -21.93
C THR A 142 4.96 11.48 -21.23
N SER A 143 6.16 11.04 -21.63
CA SER A 143 6.87 9.96 -20.95
C SER A 143 7.19 10.29 -19.47
N PHE A 144 7.37 11.58 -19.15
CA PHE A 144 7.76 12.03 -17.80
C PHE A 144 6.65 12.80 -17.06
N THR A 145 5.71 13.41 -17.78
CA THR A 145 4.64 14.19 -17.18
C THR A 145 3.31 13.46 -17.32
N LYS A 146 2.64 13.20 -16.20
CA LYS A 146 1.31 12.60 -16.14
C LYS A 146 0.34 13.60 -15.56
N TYR A 147 -0.83 13.71 -16.19
CA TYR A 147 -1.90 14.58 -15.71
C TYR A 147 -3.00 13.76 -15.04
N THR A 148 -3.52 14.30 -13.95
CA THR A 148 -4.63 13.72 -13.21
C THR A 148 -5.54 14.84 -12.71
N THR A 149 -6.71 14.49 -12.21
CA THR A 149 -7.58 15.44 -11.53
C THR A 149 -7.38 15.36 -10.03
N GLU A 150 -7.52 16.49 -9.34
CA GLU A 150 -7.43 16.54 -7.87
C GLU A 150 -8.38 15.53 -7.21
N GLY A 151 -9.61 15.42 -7.69
CA GLY A 151 -10.57 14.44 -7.19
C GLY A 151 -10.13 12.99 -7.34
N LYS A 152 -9.29 12.65 -8.33
CA LYS A 152 -8.71 11.31 -8.45
C LYS A 152 -7.64 11.08 -7.38
N ILE A 153 -6.79 12.07 -7.10
CA ILE A 153 -5.79 11.99 -6.03
C ILE A 153 -6.50 11.83 -4.70
N GLU A 154 -7.49 12.67 -4.41
CA GLU A 154 -8.27 12.65 -3.18
C GLU A 154 -8.95 11.30 -2.95
N ASN A 155 -9.68 10.80 -3.93
CA ASN A 155 -10.36 9.51 -3.83
C ASN A 155 -9.40 8.33 -3.59
N ASN A 156 -8.27 8.31 -4.29
CA ASN A 156 -7.28 7.25 -4.12
C ASN A 156 -6.54 7.38 -2.78
N THR A 157 -6.24 8.59 -2.34
CA THR A 157 -5.67 8.86 -1.00
C THR A 157 -6.60 8.37 0.10
N PHE A 158 -7.88 8.72 0.01
CA PHE A 158 -8.87 8.31 1.01
C PHE A 158 -9.05 6.79 1.08
N ARG A 159 -9.03 6.10 -0.06
CA ARG A 159 -9.07 4.64 -0.11
C ARG A 159 -7.82 4.02 0.49
N LEU A 160 -6.65 4.56 0.15
CA LEU A 160 -5.38 4.08 0.69
C LEU A 160 -5.34 4.23 2.22
N LEU A 161 -5.84 5.35 2.75
CA LEU A 161 -5.95 5.56 4.19
C LEU A 161 -6.89 4.56 4.86
N LYS A 162 -8.01 4.21 4.23
CA LYS A 162 -8.91 3.16 4.74
C LYS A 162 -8.21 1.81 4.80
N LEU A 163 -7.52 1.40 3.73
CA LEU A 163 -6.76 0.15 3.69
C LEU A 163 -5.61 0.14 4.71
N ALA A 164 -4.89 1.25 4.86
CA ALA A 164 -3.84 1.39 5.86
C ALA A 164 -4.39 1.25 7.29
N ARG A 165 -5.53 1.87 7.58
CA ARG A 165 -6.22 1.71 8.86
C ARG A 165 -6.62 0.27 9.11
N GLU A 166 -7.21 -0.40 8.14
CA GLU A 166 -7.62 -1.80 8.23
C GLU A 166 -6.43 -2.71 8.50
N LEU A 167 -5.33 -2.50 7.77
CA LEU A 167 -4.10 -3.24 7.96
C LEU A 167 -3.49 -3.07 9.36
N ILE A 168 -3.49 -1.85 9.91
CA ILE A 168 -3.05 -1.59 11.29
C ILE A 168 -3.92 -2.36 12.29
N ILE A 169 -5.23 -2.33 12.12
CA ILE A 169 -6.16 -3.05 13.00
C ILE A 169 -5.86 -4.55 12.95
N TYR A 170 -5.73 -5.15 11.77
CA TYR A 170 -5.40 -6.56 11.63
C TYR A 170 -4.06 -6.90 12.27
N LEU A 171 -3.04 -6.06 12.08
CA LEU A 171 -1.73 -6.26 12.68
C LEU A 171 -1.79 -6.25 14.21
N CYS A 172 -2.41 -5.23 14.81
CA CYS A 172 -2.55 -5.12 16.25
C CYS A 172 -3.31 -6.30 16.85
N LEU A 173 -4.38 -6.72 16.21
CA LEU A 173 -5.18 -7.85 16.65
C LEU A 173 -4.44 -9.18 16.42
N ALA A 174 -3.65 -9.33 15.36
CA ALA A 174 -2.84 -10.53 15.10
C ALA A 174 -1.80 -10.73 16.20
N VAL A 175 -1.07 -9.66 16.55
CA VAL A 175 -0.10 -9.70 17.66
C VAL A 175 -0.78 -10.03 18.99
N ASN A 176 -1.95 -9.46 19.26
CA ASN A 176 -2.68 -9.76 20.49
C ASN A 176 -3.18 -11.20 20.53
N PHE A 177 -3.64 -11.74 19.40
CA PHE A 177 -4.05 -13.14 19.30
C PHE A 177 -2.90 -14.10 19.65
N ASP A 178 -1.71 -13.87 19.08
CA ASP A 178 -0.54 -14.70 19.37
C ASP A 178 -0.13 -14.61 20.85
N ARG A 179 -0.11 -13.40 21.42
CA ARG A 179 0.20 -13.20 22.85
C ARG A 179 -0.77 -13.90 23.78
N GLU A 180 -2.05 -13.91 23.48
CA GLU A 180 -3.05 -14.62 24.29
C GLU A 180 -2.94 -16.14 24.15
N LYS A 181 -2.55 -16.63 22.97
CA LYS A 181 -2.24 -18.04 22.74
C LYS A 181 -1.06 -18.50 23.60
N ASP A 182 0.04 -17.73 23.61
CA ASP A 182 1.24 -18.05 24.39
C ASP A 182 0.96 -18.05 25.90
N LYS A 183 0.15 -17.10 26.40
CA LYS A 183 -0.25 -17.09 27.80
C LYS A 183 -1.05 -18.33 28.19
N ARG A 184 -1.97 -18.80 27.34
CA ARG A 184 -2.75 -20.02 27.61
C ARG A 184 -1.85 -21.24 27.66
N ALA A 185 -0.93 -21.38 26.70
CA ALA A 185 0.02 -22.47 26.67
C ALA A 185 0.88 -22.52 27.97
N SER A 186 1.33 -21.35 28.44
CA SER A 186 2.11 -21.25 29.70
C SER A 186 1.32 -21.51 30.98
N MET A 187 0.00 -21.56 30.95
CA MET A 187 -0.86 -21.87 32.09
C MET A 187 -1.23 -23.37 32.17
N GLU A 188 -1.00 -24.11 31.10
CA GLU A 188 -1.29 -25.56 31.00
C GLU A 188 -0.06 -26.42 31.32
N GLU A 189 1.14 -25.83 31.46
CA GLU A 189 2.39 -26.44 31.94
C GLU A 189 2.52 -26.30 33.46
#